data_195478374a9f070d13d8b648e9690257
#
_entry.id   195478374a9f070d13d8b648e9690257
#
_cell.length_a   1.000
_cell.length_b   1.000
_cell.length_c   1.000
_cell.angle_alpha   90.00
_cell.angle_beta   90.00
_cell.angle_gamma   90.00
#
_symmetry.space_group_name_H-M   'P 1'
#
loop_
_entity.id
_entity.type
_entity.pdbx_description
1 polymer ?
#
loop_
_entity_poly.entity_id
_entity_poly.type
_entity_poly.pdbx_seq_one_letter_code
_entity_poly.pdbx_strand_id
1 'polypeptide(L)'
;ATINGFPFNSQIELLKTHIKKMAELKPDAFIVAAPGVVRLCREIAPQIDIHLSTQANVLNYLDAQVFWDMGVKRIVVAREISLKDVMEIKKHLPDMEIEIFVHGSMCFAYSGRCLISAVQMGRVPNRGSCANDCRFEYTLYAGNDEHGSLFRLEEEPGVGTYIFNSKDMNLASHIQEILDSGAVDSLKIEGRTKSPYYAAVTAKAYREAIDDYYAGKFEPEKYQKELHTTKNRGFTDAYLIHKPFEKTDSQNHDYALSKGSYEVTGLV
;
A
#
# COMPACT_ATOMS: atom_id res chain seq x y z
N ALA A 1 8.61 7.13 -12.96
CA ALA A 1 9.79 7.07 -12.07
C ALA A 1 9.40 7.55 -10.66
N THR A 2 10.05 7.05 -9.60
CA THR A 2 9.62 7.28 -8.21
C THR A 2 10.58 8.24 -7.50
N ILE A 3 10.05 9.37 -7.02
CA ILE A 3 10.75 10.43 -6.26
C ILE A 3 9.93 10.73 -4.99
N ASN A 4 9.49 9.70 -4.27
CA ASN A 4 8.54 9.82 -3.16
C ASN A 4 9.17 9.84 -1.76
N GLY A 5 10.50 9.93 -1.66
CA GLY A 5 11.18 10.15 -0.38
C GLY A 5 10.97 11.59 0.12
N PHE A 6 11.05 11.77 1.45
CA PHE A 6 11.00 13.10 2.08
C PHE A 6 12.43 13.62 2.26
N PRO A 7 12.89 14.61 1.45
CA PRO A 7 14.25 15.11 1.51
C PRO A 7 14.47 16.06 2.70
N PHE A 8 15.66 16.02 3.29
CA PHE A 8 16.15 17.07 4.19
C PHE A 8 16.74 18.23 3.40
N ASN A 9 16.88 19.40 4.02
CA ASN A 9 17.44 20.59 3.37
C ASN A 9 18.80 20.33 2.71
N SER A 10 19.67 19.55 3.36
CA SER A 10 21.00 19.18 2.82
C SER A 10 20.95 18.33 1.54
N GLN A 11 19.79 17.82 1.16
CA GLN A 11 19.60 16.94 -0.01
C GLN A 11 18.93 17.65 -1.18
N ILE A 12 18.48 18.90 -1.02
CA ILE A 12 17.68 19.59 -2.04
C ILE A 12 18.47 19.80 -3.34
N GLU A 13 19.72 20.24 -3.28
CA GLU A 13 20.51 20.46 -4.49
C GLU A 13 20.83 19.15 -5.25
N LEU A 14 21.09 18.08 -4.50
CA LEU A 14 21.24 16.74 -5.08
C LEU A 14 19.92 16.28 -5.74
N LEU A 15 18.79 16.52 -5.08
CA LEU A 15 17.47 16.19 -5.62
C LEU A 15 17.17 16.93 -6.92
N LYS A 16 17.47 18.24 -7.00
CA LYS A 16 17.33 19.01 -8.25
C LYS A 16 18.12 18.39 -9.40
N THR A 17 19.37 18.02 -9.13
CA THR A 17 20.23 17.34 -10.11
C THR A 17 19.65 15.99 -10.52
N HIS A 18 19.11 15.25 -9.56
CA HIS A 18 18.50 13.95 -9.81
C HIS A 18 17.23 14.06 -10.67
N ILE A 19 16.35 15.01 -10.38
CA ILE A 19 15.13 15.26 -11.17
C ILE A 19 15.49 15.59 -12.63
N LYS A 20 16.50 16.44 -12.87
CA LYS A 20 16.96 16.77 -14.23
C LYS A 20 17.39 15.52 -14.98
N LYS A 21 18.28 14.71 -14.39
CA LYS A 21 18.76 13.46 -15.00
C LYS A 21 17.64 12.46 -15.27
N MET A 22 16.69 12.35 -14.34
CA MET A 22 15.51 11.47 -14.51
C MET A 22 14.60 11.96 -15.65
N ALA A 23 14.44 13.28 -15.81
CA ALA A 23 13.65 13.86 -16.90
C ALA A 23 14.25 13.60 -18.29
N GLU A 24 15.59 13.51 -18.40
CA GLU A 24 16.29 13.15 -19.65
C GLU A 24 15.92 11.74 -20.15
N LEU A 25 15.55 10.83 -19.21
CA LEU A 25 15.10 9.47 -19.53
C LEU A 25 13.64 9.43 -20.01
N LYS A 26 12.95 10.56 -20.03
CA LYS A 26 11.55 10.74 -20.49
C LYS A 26 10.59 9.70 -19.92
N PRO A 27 10.51 9.54 -18.56
CA PRO A 27 9.49 8.67 -17.99
C PRO A 27 8.10 9.26 -18.26
N ASP A 28 7.07 8.42 -18.30
CA ASP A 28 5.67 8.87 -18.47
C ASP A 28 5.21 9.76 -17.31
N ALA A 29 5.67 9.46 -16.09
CA ALA A 29 5.34 10.25 -14.90
C ALA A 29 6.39 10.13 -13.78
N PHE A 30 6.38 11.14 -12.89
CA PHE A 30 7.05 11.08 -11.59
C PHE A 30 6.05 10.77 -10.49
N ILE A 31 6.34 9.78 -9.63
CA ILE A 31 5.57 9.52 -8.41
C ILE A 31 6.22 10.28 -7.26
N VAL A 32 5.52 11.28 -6.71
CA VAL A 32 6.04 12.23 -5.71
C VAL A 32 5.13 12.27 -4.48
N ALA A 33 5.68 12.49 -3.28
CA ALA A 33 4.89 12.57 -2.05
C ALA A 33 4.88 13.96 -1.41
N ALA A 34 6.03 14.61 -1.33
CA ALA A 34 6.17 15.88 -0.63
C ALA A 34 5.72 17.07 -1.51
N PRO A 35 4.86 17.99 -1.00
CA PRO A 35 4.34 19.12 -1.79
C PRO A 35 5.45 19.98 -2.41
N GLY A 36 6.51 20.30 -1.63
CA GLY A 36 7.67 21.05 -2.15
C GLY A 36 8.39 20.35 -3.28
N VAL A 37 8.42 18.99 -3.28
CA VAL A 37 9.02 18.21 -4.37
C VAL A 37 8.08 18.16 -5.59
N VAL A 38 6.75 18.14 -5.41
CA VAL A 38 5.78 18.30 -6.50
C VAL A 38 6.06 19.60 -7.26
N ARG A 39 6.13 20.72 -6.54
CA ARG A 39 6.43 22.03 -7.13
C ARG A 39 7.78 22.04 -7.84
N LEU A 40 8.80 21.48 -7.21
CA LEU A 40 10.15 21.40 -7.79
C LEU A 40 10.17 20.58 -9.08
N CYS A 41 9.46 19.46 -9.14
CA CYS A 41 9.32 18.65 -10.37
C CYS A 41 8.61 19.43 -11.47
N ARG A 42 7.55 20.18 -11.16
CA ARG A 42 6.86 21.04 -12.12
C ARG A 42 7.74 22.16 -12.67
N GLU A 43 8.60 22.73 -11.84
CA GLU A 43 9.58 23.78 -12.25
C GLU A 43 10.69 23.22 -13.14
N ILE A 44 11.22 22.04 -12.83
CA ILE A 44 12.38 21.46 -13.54
C ILE A 44 11.97 20.67 -14.79
N ALA A 45 10.87 19.94 -14.72
CA ALA A 45 10.41 19.01 -15.76
C ALA A 45 8.90 19.14 -16.02
N PRO A 46 8.43 20.32 -16.50
CA PRO A 46 6.99 20.57 -16.67
C PRO A 46 6.31 19.64 -17.68
N GLN A 47 7.08 19.00 -18.54
CA GLN A 47 6.58 18.05 -19.55
C GLN A 47 6.32 16.64 -19.01
N ILE A 48 6.76 16.32 -17.78
CA ILE A 48 6.55 15.01 -17.16
C ILE A 48 5.34 15.09 -16.22
N ASP A 49 4.40 14.20 -16.40
CA ASP A 49 3.23 14.11 -15.54
C ASP A 49 3.61 13.78 -14.08
N ILE A 50 2.83 14.30 -13.14
CA ILE A 50 3.03 14.01 -11.72
C ILE A 50 1.89 13.16 -11.20
N HIS A 51 2.26 12.01 -10.65
CA HIS A 51 1.38 11.15 -9.87
C HIS A 51 1.71 11.30 -8.38
N LEU A 52 0.72 11.60 -7.58
CA LEU A 52 0.91 11.75 -6.14
C LEU A 52 0.98 10.37 -5.47
N SER A 53 2.02 10.16 -4.68
CA SER A 53 2.18 8.92 -3.90
C SER A 53 1.16 8.83 -2.77
N THR A 54 0.73 7.62 -2.44
CA THR A 54 -0.08 7.32 -1.25
C THR A 54 0.51 7.89 0.06
N GLN A 55 1.83 8.10 0.11
CA GLN A 55 2.50 8.72 1.27
C GLN A 55 2.11 10.20 1.50
N ALA A 56 1.44 10.84 0.55
CA ALA A 56 0.84 12.15 0.74
C ALA A 56 -0.44 12.08 1.61
N ASN A 57 -1.00 10.87 1.80
CA ASN A 57 -2.16 10.59 2.66
C ASN A 57 -3.45 11.32 2.27
N VAL A 58 -3.75 11.43 0.99
CA VAL A 58 -4.99 12.06 0.52
C VAL A 58 -6.18 11.15 0.81
N LEU A 59 -7.19 11.69 1.51
CA LEU A 59 -8.41 11.00 1.94
C LEU A 59 -9.70 11.72 1.57
N ASN A 60 -9.61 12.95 1.08
CA ASN A 60 -10.76 13.79 0.81
C ASN A 60 -10.50 14.72 -0.38
N TYR A 61 -11.57 15.32 -0.90
CA TYR A 61 -11.49 16.17 -2.07
C TYR A 61 -10.77 17.51 -1.83
N LEU A 62 -10.75 18.03 -0.60
CA LEU A 62 -10.03 19.28 -0.30
C LEU A 62 -8.53 19.10 -0.43
N ASP A 63 -7.98 18.01 0.14
CA ASP A 63 -6.56 17.71 -0.02
C ASP A 63 -6.22 17.39 -1.48
N ALA A 64 -7.12 16.65 -2.17
CA ALA A 64 -6.98 16.36 -3.59
C ALA A 64 -6.94 17.63 -4.44
N GLN A 65 -7.81 18.62 -4.15
CA GLN A 65 -7.87 19.91 -4.83
C GLN A 65 -6.53 20.67 -4.73
N VAL A 66 -5.93 20.71 -3.54
CA VAL A 66 -4.62 21.37 -3.37
C VAL A 66 -3.57 20.79 -4.32
N PHE A 67 -3.51 19.47 -4.44
CA PHE A 67 -2.56 18.83 -5.33
C PHE A 67 -2.94 18.98 -6.81
N TRP A 68 -4.23 19.02 -7.13
CA TRP A 68 -4.71 19.35 -8.48
C TRP A 68 -4.24 20.74 -8.91
N ASP A 69 -4.39 21.73 -8.05
CA ASP A 69 -3.97 23.11 -8.29
C ASP A 69 -2.44 23.23 -8.46
N MET A 70 -1.69 22.28 -7.87
CA MET A 70 -0.25 22.16 -8.08
C MET A 70 0.13 21.43 -9.39
N GLY A 71 -0.86 20.97 -10.18
CA GLY A 71 -0.66 20.30 -11.47
C GLY A 71 -0.38 18.80 -11.34
N VAL A 72 -0.84 18.18 -10.27
CA VAL A 72 -0.85 16.70 -10.15
C VAL A 72 -1.95 16.13 -11.03
N LYS A 73 -1.65 15.14 -11.87
CA LYS A 73 -2.62 14.51 -12.77
C LYS A 73 -3.32 13.31 -12.16
N ARG A 74 -2.59 12.49 -11.39
CA ARG A 74 -3.12 11.29 -10.75
C ARG A 74 -2.78 11.27 -9.27
N ILE A 75 -3.71 10.83 -8.44
CA ILE A 75 -3.48 10.55 -7.02
C ILE A 75 -3.53 9.05 -6.76
N VAL A 76 -2.50 8.51 -6.08
CA VAL A 76 -2.62 7.24 -5.37
C VAL A 76 -3.15 7.56 -3.99
N VAL A 77 -4.42 7.35 -3.76
CA VAL A 77 -5.07 7.68 -2.49
C VAL A 77 -4.52 6.88 -1.32
N ALA A 78 -4.75 7.34 -0.11
CA ALA A 78 -4.38 6.61 1.09
C ALA A 78 -5.15 5.27 1.16
N ARG A 79 -4.55 4.24 1.79
CA ARG A 79 -5.20 2.92 1.97
C ARG A 79 -6.35 2.95 2.98
N GLU A 80 -6.41 4.00 3.76
CA GLU A 80 -7.40 4.24 4.81
C GLU A 80 -8.71 4.86 4.28
N ILE A 81 -8.78 5.16 2.97
CA ILE A 81 -9.95 5.75 2.32
C ILE A 81 -11.05 4.72 2.07
N SER A 82 -12.31 5.14 2.14
CA SER A 82 -13.44 4.33 1.68
C SER A 82 -13.75 4.56 0.20
N LEU A 83 -14.39 3.60 -0.46
CA LEU A 83 -14.84 3.75 -1.85
C LEU A 83 -15.79 4.94 -2.01
N LYS A 84 -16.63 5.19 -1.00
CA LYS A 84 -17.53 6.34 -0.95
C LYS A 84 -16.76 7.67 -1.00
N ASP A 85 -15.65 7.77 -0.25
CA ASP A 85 -14.81 8.98 -0.24
C ASP A 85 -14.05 9.13 -1.57
N VAL A 86 -13.64 8.01 -2.19
CA VAL A 86 -13.07 8.01 -3.57
C VAL A 86 -14.07 8.58 -4.57
N MET A 87 -15.32 8.12 -4.52
CA MET A 87 -16.40 8.64 -5.38
C MET A 87 -16.66 10.15 -5.15
N GLU A 88 -16.57 10.61 -3.90
CA GLU A 88 -16.75 12.03 -3.59
C GLU A 88 -15.58 12.88 -4.11
N ILE A 89 -14.34 12.38 -4.05
CA ILE A 89 -13.19 13.03 -4.71
C ILE A 89 -13.43 13.14 -6.21
N LYS A 90 -13.81 12.04 -6.88
CA LYS A 90 -14.04 12.02 -8.34
C LYS A 90 -15.15 12.97 -8.78
N LYS A 91 -16.20 13.08 -7.99
CA LYS A 91 -17.31 14.00 -8.23
C LYS A 91 -16.87 15.47 -8.20
N HIS A 92 -15.98 15.86 -7.29
CA HIS A 92 -15.45 17.23 -7.20
C HIS A 92 -14.35 17.51 -8.22
N LEU A 93 -13.58 16.49 -8.59
CA LEU A 93 -12.42 16.55 -9.48
C LEU A 93 -12.53 15.49 -10.59
N PRO A 94 -13.47 15.65 -11.54
CA PRO A 94 -13.78 14.62 -12.55
C PRO A 94 -12.58 14.29 -13.46
N ASP A 95 -11.71 15.26 -13.72
CA ASP A 95 -10.54 15.11 -14.60
C ASP A 95 -9.29 14.56 -13.87
N MET A 96 -9.31 14.50 -12.53
CA MET A 96 -8.24 13.91 -11.76
C MET A 96 -8.29 12.39 -11.85
N GLU A 97 -7.20 11.76 -12.23
CA GLU A 97 -7.10 10.31 -12.21
C GLU A 97 -6.90 9.79 -10.78
N ILE A 98 -7.66 8.78 -10.41
CA ILE A 98 -7.60 8.16 -9.08
C ILE A 98 -7.09 6.73 -9.18
N GLU A 99 -5.99 6.45 -8.47
CA GLU A 99 -5.41 5.12 -8.34
C GLU A 99 -5.62 4.62 -6.91
N ILE A 100 -6.11 3.38 -6.78
CA ILE A 100 -6.28 2.71 -5.48
C ILE A 100 -5.41 1.47 -5.39
N PHE A 101 -4.94 1.13 -4.18
CA PHE A 101 -4.39 -0.20 -3.95
C PHE A 101 -5.52 -1.22 -3.89
N VAL A 102 -5.32 -2.38 -4.52
CA VAL A 102 -6.29 -3.49 -4.54
C VAL A 102 -5.72 -4.79 -3.99
N HIS A 103 -4.38 -4.93 -3.94
CA HIS A 103 -3.74 -6.13 -3.45
C HIS A 103 -2.36 -5.87 -2.88
N GLY A 104 -1.99 -6.63 -1.86
CA GLY A 104 -0.66 -6.65 -1.28
C GLY A 104 -0.58 -6.27 0.18
N SER A 105 0.62 -5.99 0.63
CA SER A 105 0.90 -5.77 2.03
C SER A 105 0.27 -4.49 2.58
N MET A 106 -0.47 -4.60 3.68
CA MET A 106 -0.91 -3.45 4.46
C MET A 106 0.20 -2.99 5.41
N CYS A 107 0.27 -1.67 5.64
CA CYS A 107 1.07 -1.11 6.73
C CYS A 107 0.23 -1.02 8.00
N PHE A 108 0.85 -1.26 9.15
CA PHE A 108 0.26 -0.90 10.44
C PHE A 108 0.18 0.63 10.60
N ALA A 109 1.18 1.34 10.08
CA ALA A 109 1.21 2.79 10.09
C ALA A 109 0.39 3.39 8.94
N TYR A 110 -0.09 4.60 9.16
CA TYR A 110 -0.94 5.35 8.22
C TYR A 110 -0.25 5.56 6.88
N SER A 111 -0.64 4.80 5.86
CA SER A 111 -0.14 4.84 4.48
C SER A 111 1.38 5.03 4.35
N GLY A 112 2.15 4.27 5.14
CA GLY A 112 3.61 4.26 5.09
C GLY A 112 4.31 5.36 5.90
N ARG A 113 3.59 6.20 6.66
CA ARG A 113 4.18 7.14 7.62
C ARG A 113 4.52 6.43 8.93
N CYS A 114 5.66 5.75 8.95
CA CYS A 114 6.09 4.86 10.02
C CYS A 114 7.49 5.20 10.52
N LEU A 115 7.71 5.07 11.82
CA LEU A 115 9.01 5.23 12.46
C LEU A 115 9.54 3.93 13.10
N ILE A 116 8.77 2.83 13.12
CA ILE A 116 9.16 1.60 13.84
C ILE A 116 10.55 1.12 13.39
N SER A 117 10.77 0.96 12.08
CA SER A 117 12.08 0.51 11.57
C SER A 117 13.20 1.53 11.82
N ALA A 118 12.89 2.82 11.90
CA ALA A 118 13.90 3.83 12.23
C ALA A 118 14.33 3.74 13.69
N VAL A 119 13.39 3.50 14.59
CA VAL A 119 13.65 3.38 16.04
C VAL A 119 14.35 2.06 16.36
N GLN A 120 13.89 0.94 15.80
CA GLN A 120 14.42 -0.39 16.14
C GLN A 120 15.70 -0.75 15.38
N MET A 121 15.81 -0.37 14.10
CA MET A 121 16.86 -0.83 13.19
C MET A 121 17.67 0.31 12.55
N GLY A 122 17.40 1.56 12.87
CA GLY A 122 18.02 2.72 12.23
C GLY A 122 17.69 2.88 10.75
N ARG A 123 16.68 2.15 10.23
CA ARG A 123 16.25 2.17 8.83
C ARG A 123 15.03 3.07 8.65
N VAL A 124 15.07 3.96 7.65
CA VAL A 124 14.00 4.93 7.43
C VAL A 124 12.97 4.38 6.43
N PRO A 125 11.75 3.98 6.88
CA PRO A 125 10.77 3.30 6.04
C PRO A 125 10.29 4.11 4.84
N ASN A 126 10.01 5.40 5.05
CA ASN A 126 9.53 6.32 4.01
C ASN A 126 10.60 6.73 2.99
N ARG A 127 11.81 6.19 3.10
CA ARG A 127 12.90 6.27 2.11
C ARG A 127 13.16 4.94 1.41
N GLY A 128 12.19 4.02 1.45
CA GLY A 128 12.29 2.71 0.83
C GLY A 128 13.12 1.68 1.63
N SER A 129 13.48 2.01 2.88
CA SER A 129 14.32 1.15 3.74
C SER A 129 13.56 0.54 4.92
N CYS A 130 12.31 0.11 4.69
CA CYS A 130 11.52 -0.58 5.70
C CYS A 130 12.11 -1.97 6.02
N ALA A 131 12.31 -2.28 7.32
CA ALA A 131 12.76 -3.58 7.78
C ALA A 131 11.61 -4.56 8.08
N ASN A 132 10.36 -4.09 8.00
CA ASN A 132 9.14 -4.83 8.33
C ASN A 132 9.03 -5.25 9.81
N ASP A 133 9.59 -4.47 10.73
CA ASP A 133 9.59 -4.77 12.18
C ASP A 133 8.18 -4.96 12.75
N CYS A 134 7.16 -4.32 12.18
CA CYS A 134 5.76 -4.54 12.55
C CYS A 134 5.26 -5.98 12.33
N ARG A 135 6.06 -6.85 11.71
CA ARG A 135 5.72 -8.24 11.37
C ARG A 135 6.54 -9.25 12.15
N PHE A 136 7.37 -8.77 13.08
CA PHE A 136 8.15 -9.65 13.95
C PHE A 136 7.28 -10.18 15.07
N GLU A 137 7.64 -11.36 15.54
CA GLU A 137 7.15 -11.92 16.79
C GLU A 137 7.76 -11.13 17.94
N TYR A 138 6.94 -10.72 18.90
CA TYR A 138 7.37 -10.00 20.10
C TYR A 138 7.27 -10.89 21.32
N THR A 139 8.25 -10.83 22.22
CA THR A 139 8.18 -11.44 23.53
C THR A 139 7.66 -10.42 24.53
N LEU A 140 6.62 -10.77 25.29
CA LEU A 140 6.07 -9.92 26.33
C LEU A 140 6.72 -10.20 27.67
N TYR A 141 6.90 -9.15 28.47
CA TYR A 141 7.38 -9.24 29.82
C TYR A 141 6.47 -8.44 30.75
N ALA A 142 6.14 -9.00 31.92
CA ALA A 142 5.53 -8.26 33.02
C ALA A 142 6.63 -7.82 34.01
N GLY A 143 6.57 -6.57 34.47
CA GLY A 143 7.49 -6.02 35.46
C GLY A 143 6.76 -5.62 36.73
N ASN A 144 7.46 -5.66 37.86
CA ASN A 144 7.04 -5.02 39.09
C ASN A 144 8.03 -3.88 39.39
N ASP A 145 7.52 -2.66 39.38
CA ASP A 145 8.33 -1.43 39.54
C ASP A 145 9.01 -1.36 40.92
N GLU A 146 8.44 -2.00 41.95
CA GLU A 146 9.00 -2.00 43.31
C GLU A 146 10.24 -2.91 43.41
N HIS A 147 10.34 -3.95 42.59
CA HIS A 147 11.43 -4.95 42.69
C HIS A 147 12.31 -5.04 41.45
N GLY A 148 11.98 -4.32 40.37
CA GLY A 148 12.77 -4.28 39.13
C GLY A 148 12.90 -5.62 38.39
N SER A 149 12.14 -6.65 38.77
CA SER A 149 12.18 -7.96 38.14
C SER A 149 11.25 -7.99 36.92
N LEU A 150 11.76 -8.52 35.79
CA LEU A 150 10.99 -8.79 34.59
C LEU A 150 10.69 -10.28 34.47
N PHE A 151 9.43 -10.63 34.36
CA PHE A 151 8.97 -12.00 34.15
C PHE A 151 8.52 -12.13 32.69
N ARG A 152 9.10 -13.07 31.95
CA ARG A 152 8.64 -13.40 30.62
C ARG A 152 7.24 -13.99 30.73
N LEU A 153 6.33 -13.44 29.94
CA LEU A 153 5.00 -14.01 29.76
C LEU A 153 5.11 -15.09 28.67
N GLU A 154 4.77 -16.33 29.06
CA GLU A 154 4.68 -17.42 28.10
C GLU A 154 3.25 -17.48 27.56
N GLU A 155 3.13 -17.51 26.25
CA GLU A 155 1.88 -17.74 25.54
C GLU A 155 1.74 -19.23 25.21
N GLU A 156 0.53 -19.66 24.86
CA GLU A 156 0.31 -21.03 24.42
C GLU A 156 1.20 -21.38 23.20
N PRO A 157 1.80 -22.58 23.17
CA PRO A 157 2.63 -23.02 22.07
C PRO A 157 1.89 -22.95 20.73
N GLY A 158 2.46 -22.21 19.77
CA GLY A 158 1.90 -22.02 18.42
C GLY A 158 1.07 -20.75 18.24
N VAL A 159 0.84 -19.99 19.29
CA VAL A 159 0.25 -18.64 19.23
C VAL A 159 1.39 -17.64 19.47
N GLY A 160 1.85 -16.98 18.42
CA GLY A 160 2.87 -15.94 18.53
C GLY A 160 2.26 -14.59 18.84
N THR A 161 3.00 -13.71 19.52
CA THR A 161 2.55 -12.34 19.81
C THR A 161 2.87 -11.41 18.63
N TYR A 162 2.03 -11.40 17.63
CA TYR A 162 2.16 -10.51 16.48
C TYR A 162 1.31 -9.24 16.68
N ILE A 163 1.83 -8.28 17.44
CA ILE A 163 1.07 -7.10 17.88
C ILE A 163 0.68 -6.17 16.71
N PHE A 164 1.56 -6.01 15.71
CA PHE A 164 1.44 -5.04 14.63
C PHE A 164 1.31 -5.68 13.23
N ASN A 165 1.01 -6.97 13.17
CA ASN A 165 1.04 -7.74 11.92
C ASN A 165 -0.27 -7.58 11.14
N SER A 166 -0.33 -6.58 10.26
CA SER A 166 -1.50 -6.38 9.40
C SER A 166 -1.66 -7.51 8.38
N LYS A 167 -2.90 -7.95 8.17
CA LYS A 167 -3.28 -8.82 7.05
C LYS A 167 -2.94 -8.18 5.71
N ASP A 168 -2.86 -8.99 4.67
CA ASP A 168 -2.68 -8.49 3.31
C ASP A 168 -4.02 -8.03 2.73
N MET A 169 -4.00 -6.93 1.98
CA MET A 169 -5.17 -6.45 1.24
C MET A 169 -5.49 -7.40 0.08
N ASN A 170 -6.77 -7.70 -0.12
CA ASN A 170 -7.27 -8.43 -1.26
C ASN A 170 -8.69 -7.97 -1.60
N LEU A 171 -8.82 -7.22 -2.68
CA LEU A 171 -10.09 -6.67 -3.18
C LEU A 171 -10.60 -7.38 -4.43
N ALA A 172 -10.12 -8.57 -4.76
CA ALA A 172 -10.52 -9.27 -5.97
C ALA A 172 -12.02 -9.59 -6.01
N SER A 173 -12.64 -9.87 -4.85
CA SER A 173 -14.10 -10.06 -4.73
C SER A 173 -14.92 -8.78 -4.88
N HIS A 174 -14.29 -7.60 -4.79
CA HIS A 174 -14.94 -6.29 -4.86
C HIS A 174 -14.67 -5.55 -6.18
N ILE A 175 -14.06 -6.20 -7.17
CA ILE A 175 -13.76 -5.56 -8.46
C ILE A 175 -15.00 -5.05 -9.15
N GLN A 176 -16.11 -5.78 -9.10
CA GLN A 176 -17.37 -5.31 -9.64
C GLN A 176 -17.82 -4.00 -9.00
N GLU A 177 -17.86 -3.93 -7.67
CA GLU A 177 -18.26 -2.72 -6.92
C GLU A 177 -17.34 -1.53 -7.22
N ILE A 178 -16.04 -1.78 -7.32
CA ILE A 178 -15.04 -0.77 -7.66
C ILE A 178 -15.26 -0.23 -9.08
N LEU A 179 -15.49 -1.10 -10.07
CA LEU A 179 -15.70 -0.70 -11.45
C LEU A 179 -17.06 -0.02 -11.65
N ASP A 180 -18.12 -0.50 -10.99
CA ASP A 180 -19.46 0.10 -11.00
C ASP A 180 -19.45 1.52 -10.43
N SER A 181 -18.53 1.84 -9.53
CA SER A 181 -18.39 3.18 -8.96
C SER A 181 -18.02 4.25 -10.02
N GLY A 182 -17.36 3.86 -11.10
CA GLY A 182 -16.85 4.76 -12.14
C GLY A 182 -15.83 5.79 -11.66
N ALA A 183 -15.35 5.65 -10.41
CA ALA A 183 -14.49 6.65 -9.76
C ALA A 183 -12.99 6.30 -9.77
N VAL A 184 -12.63 5.10 -10.20
CA VAL A 184 -11.26 4.57 -10.14
C VAL A 184 -10.71 4.39 -11.54
N ASP A 185 -9.60 5.04 -11.83
CA ASP A 185 -8.94 4.99 -13.14
C ASP A 185 -7.80 3.96 -13.19
N SER A 186 -7.24 3.59 -12.03
CA SER A 186 -6.10 2.67 -11.96
C SER A 186 -6.13 1.79 -10.71
N LEU A 187 -5.84 0.50 -10.89
CA LEU A 187 -5.73 -0.49 -9.83
C LEU A 187 -4.25 -0.83 -9.57
N LYS A 188 -3.81 -0.71 -8.32
CA LYS A 188 -2.42 -0.93 -7.93
C LYS A 188 -2.24 -2.20 -7.13
N ILE A 189 -1.39 -3.09 -7.63
CA ILE A 189 -0.94 -4.29 -6.93
C ILE A 189 0.44 -4.00 -6.33
N GLU A 190 0.61 -4.24 -5.03
CA GLU A 190 1.91 -4.13 -4.37
C GLU A 190 2.56 -5.51 -4.24
N GLY A 191 3.85 -5.57 -4.58
CA GLY A 191 4.60 -6.81 -4.50
C GLY A 191 6.10 -6.65 -4.76
N ARG A 192 6.68 -5.46 -4.51
CA ARG A 192 8.08 -5.16 -4.82
C ARG A 192 9.10 -6.21 -4.30
N THR A 193 8.83 -6.79 -3.14
CA THR A 193 9.71 -7.79 -2.51
C THR A 193 9.19 -9.21 -2.64
N LYS A 194 8.12 -9.41 -3.39
CA LYS A 194 7.52 -10.71 -3.64
C LYS A 194 8.16 -11.42 -4.84
N SER A 195 7.90 -12.72 -4.99
CA SER A 195 8.42 -13.51 -6.10
C SER A 195 7.79 -13.13 -7.45
N PRO A 196 8.45 -13.43 -8.59
CA PRO A 196 7.85 -13.28 -9.91
C PRO A 196 6.53 -14.07 -10.04
N TYR A 197 6.44 -15.25 -9.44
CA TYR A 197 5.22 -16.07 -9.39
C TYR A 197 4.06 -15.29 -8.74
N TYR A 198 4.28 -14.67 -7.60
CA TYR A 198 3.28 -13.84 -6.95
C TYR A 198 2.79 -12.71 -7.87
N ALA A 199 3.72 -12.02 -8.53
CA ALA A 199 3.37 -10.92 -9.43
C ALA A 199 2.52 -11.42 -10.61
N ALA A 200 2.88 -12.55 -11.20
CA ALA A 200 2.17 -13.15 -12.33
C ALA A 200 0.76 -13.62 -11.94
N VAL A 201 0.65 -14.38 -10.84
CA VAL A 201 -0.65 -14.93 -10.38
C VAL A 201 -1.59 -13.79 -9.96
N THR A 202 -1.08 -12.81 -9.22
CA THR A 202 -1.91 -11.69 -8.77
C THR A 202 -2.37 -10.84 -9.96
N ALA A 203 -1.47 -10.48 -10.88
CA ALA A 203 -1.82 -9.70 -12.05
C ALA A 203 -2.84 -10.45 -12.94
N LYS A 204 -2.66 -11.76 -13.13
CA LYS A 204 -3.60 -12.62 -13.86
C LYS A 204 -4.98 -12.60 -13.21
N ALA A 205 -5.08 -12.86 -11.90
CA ALA A 205 -6.37 -12.94 -11.21
C ALA A 205 -7.16 -11.61 -11.32
N TYR A 206 -6.48 -10.45 -11.14
CA TYR A 206 -7.13 -9.16 -11.32
C TYR A 206 -7.47 -8.85 -12.77
N ARG A 207 -6.64 -9.25 -13.73
CA ARG A 207 -6.95 -9.09 -15.16
C ARG A 207 -8.18 -9.91 -15.54
N GLU A 208 -8.23 -11.17 -15.13
CA GLU A 208 -9.39 -12.04 -15.34
C GLU A 208 -10.66 -11.47 -14.67
N ALA A 209 -10.56 -10.96 -13.44
CA ALA A 209 -11.69 -10.36 -12.75
C ALA A 209 -12.28 -9.16 -13.51
N ILE A 210 -11.42 -8.32 -14.10
CA ILE A 210 -11.85 -7.17 -14.90
C ILE A 210 -12.48 -7.67 -16.23
N ASP A 211 -11.85 -8.62 -16.91
CA ASP A 211 -12.35 -9.14 -18.19
C ASP A 211 -13.69 -9.87 -18.03
N ASP A 212 -13.82 -10.68 -16.96
CA ASP A 212 -15.06 -11.38 -16.62
C ASP A 212 -16.17 -10.40 -16.21
N TYR A 213 -15.85 -9.29 -15.53
CA TYR A 213 -16.81 -8.23 -15.23
C TYR A 213 -17.41 -7.65 -16.52
N TYR A 214 -16.58 -7.24 -17.48
CA TYR A 214 -17.06 -6.71 -18.76
C TYR A 214 -17.77 -7.73 -19.63
N ALA A 215 -17.46 -9.02 -19.43
CA ALA A 215 -18.15 -10.12 -20.11
C ALA A 215 -19.45 -10.57 -19.40
N GLY A 216 -19.81 -9.97 -18.26
CA GLY A 216 -20.97 -10.37 -17.45
C GLY A 216 -20.83 -11.76 -16.81
N LYS A 217 -19.60 -12.19 -16.50
CA LYS A 217 -19.26 -13.50 -15.94
C LYS A 217 -18.44 -13.42 -14.65
N PHE A 218 -18.55 -12.31 -13.93
CA PHE A 218 -17.78 -12.11 -12.73
C PHE A 218 -18.14 -13.10 -11.62
N GLU A 219 -17.15 -13.87 -11.16
CA GLU A 219 -17.29 -14.91 -10.12
C GLU A 219 -16.22 -14.69 -9.03
N PRO A 220 -16.52 -14.01 -7.91
CA PRO A 220 -15.55 -13.65 -6.88
C PRO A 220 -14.72 -14.81 -6.34
N GLU A 221 -15.33 -15.97 -6.11
CA GLU A 221 -14.69 -17.17 -5.54
C GLU A 221 -13.56 -17.72 -6.45
N LYS A 222 -13.71 -17.59 -7.76
CA LYS A 222 -12.70 -18.01 -8.74
C LYS A 222 -11.36 -17.31 -8.48
N TYR A 223 -11.37 -15.98 -8.31
CA TYR A 223 -10.16 -15.18 -8.12
C TYR A 223 -9.59 -15.36 -6.72
N GLN A 224 -10.45 -15.43 -5.71
CA GLN A 224 -10.06 -15.68 -4.33
C GLN A 224 -9.32 -17.01 -4.17
N LYS A 225 -9.84 -18.08 -4.78
CA LYS A 225 -9.20 -19.41 -4.75
C LYS A 225 -7.78 -19.36 -5.32
N GLU A 226 -7.57 -18.66 -6.44
CA GLU A 226 -6.23 -18.52 -7.04
C GLU A 226 -5.29 -17.72 -6.17
N LEU A 227 -5.74 -16.59 -5.61
CA LEU A 227 -4.93 -15.71 -4.77
C LEU A 227 -4.53 -16.37 -3.44
N HIS A 228 -5.36 -17.25 -2.87
CA HIS A 228 -5.03 -18.00 -1.66
C HIS A 228 -3.91 -19.03 -1.87
N THR A 229 -3.52 -19.33 -3.09
CA THR A 229 -2.36 -20.19 -3.38
C THR A 229 -1.04 -19.53 -3.04
N THR A 230 -0.99 -18.21 -2.98
CA THR A 230 0.21 -17.44 -2.64
C THR A 230 0.37 -17.32 -1.12
N LYS A 231 1.63 -17.21 -0.65
CA LYS A 231 1.90 -16.92 0.77
C LYS A 231 1.35 -15.54 1.16
N ASN A 232 0.51 -15.50 2.18
CA ASN A 232 -0.14 -14.29 2.67
C ASN A 232 -0.25 -14.32 4.21
N ARG A 233 -0.66 -13.21 4.81
CA ARG A 233 -0.89 -13.04 6.27
C ARG A 233 -2.36 -13.13 6.67
N GLY A 234 -3.16 -13.83 5.91
CA GLY A 234 -4.60 -13.67 5.88
C GLY A 234 -4.98 -12.48 5.02
N PHE A 235 -6.19 -12.50 4.46
CA PHE A 235 -6.67 -11.42 3.62
C PHE A 235 -7.71 -10.56 4.34
N THR A 236 -7.75 -9.28 3.98
CA THR A 236 -8.75 -8.30 4.40
C THR A 236 -9.13 -7.42 3.21
N ASP A 237 -10.35 -6.92 3.17
CA ASP A 237 -10.80 -5.87 2.25
C ASP A 237 -10.27 -4.47 2.66
N ALA A 238 -9.40 -4.42 3.65
CA ALA A 238 -8.81 -3.22 4.22
C ALA A 238 -9.90 -2.22 4.68
N TYR A 239 -9.75 -0.96 4.29
CA TYR A 239 -10.65 0.13 4.69
C TYR A 239 -11.51 0.65 3.52
N LEU A 240 -11.32 0.08 2.32
CA LEU A 240 -12.03 0.55 1.13
C LEU A 240 -13.54 0.24 1.23
N ILE A 241 -13.87 -0.97 1.73
CA ILE A 241 -15.25 -1.45 1.85
C ILE A 241 -15.77 -1.26 3.28
N HIS A 242 -14.99 -1.64 4.30
CA HIS A 242 -15.35 -1.55 5.71
C HIS A 242 -14.35 -0.68 6.47
N LYS A 243 -14.84 0.21 7.32
CA LYS A 243 -13.95 0.99 8.21
C LYS A 243 -13.41 0.13 9.36
N PRO A 244 -12.23 0.47 9.93
CA PRO A 244 -11.61 -0.34 10.99
C PRO A 244 -12.49 -0.55 12.22
N PHE A 245 -13.36 0.42 12.55
CA PHE A 245 -14.28 0.32 13.68
C PHE A 245 -15.56 -0.44 13.38
N GLU A 246 -15.83 -0.73 12.10
CA GLU A 246 -16.96 -1.57 11.66
C GLU A 246 -16.55 -3.04 11.60
N LYS A 247 -15.27 -3.31 11.29
CA LYS A 247 -14.69 -4.63 11.14
C LYS A 247 -13.26 -4.65 11.67
N THR A 248 -13.00 -5.45 12.70
CA THR A 248 -11.70 -5.47 13.41
C THR A 248 -10.74 -6.54 12.91
N ASP A 249 -10.96 -7.09 11.71
CA ASP A 249 -10.22 -8.23 11.18
C ASP A 249 -8.98 -7.87 10.35
N SER A 250 -8.50 -6.63 10.43
CA SER A 250 -7.35 -6.15 9.65
C SER A 250 -5.99 -6.62 10.18
N GLN A 251 -5.94 -7.25 11.36
CA GLN A 251 -4.72 -7.72 11.99
C GLN A 251 -4.69 -9.26 12.07
N ASN A 252 -3.49 -9.82 12.00
CA ASN A 252 -3.24 -11.23 12.21
C ASN A 252 -2.31 -11.39 13.42
N HIS A 253 -2.82 -11.96 14.49
CA HIS A 253 -2.09 -12.17 15.73
C HIS A 253 -1.52 -13.58 15.87
N ASP A 254 -1.91 -14.52 14.98
CA ASP A 254 -1.66 -15.95 15.14
C ASP A 254 -0.41 -16.41 14.41
N TYR A 255 -0.05 -15.79 13.27
CA TYR A 255 1.09 -16.22 12.48
C TYR A 255 1.69 -15.08 11.62
N ALA A 256 2.98 -15.21 11.33
CA ALA A 256 3.68 -14.23 10.49
C ALA A 256 3.30 -14.32 9.02
N LEU A 257 3.14 -15.53 8.48
CA LEU A 257 2.86 -15.80 7.07
C LEU A 257 2.25 -17.19 6.90
N SER A 258 1.20 -17.31 6.09
CA SER A 258 0.62 -18.61 5.71
C SER A 258 1.63 -19.46 4.94
N LYS A 259 1.50 -20.78 5.05
CA LYS A 259 2.40 -21.72 4.33
C LYS A 259 2.16 -21.73 2.82
N GLY A 260 1.02 -21.21 2.33
CA GLY A 260 0.55 -21.40 0.97
C GLY A 260 0.03 -22.83 0.75
N SER A 261 -0.87 -23.00 -0.21
CA SER A 261 -1.55 -24.28 -0.45
C SER A 261 -0.95 -25.12 -1.58
N TYR A 262 0.05 -24.63 -2.31
CA TYR A 262 0.68 -25.34 -3.43
C TYR A 262 2.20 -25.34 -3.33
N GLU A 263 2.79 -26.50 -3.65
CA GLU A 263 4.20 -26.62 -3.94
C GLU A 263 4.40 -26.60 -5.47
N VAL A 264 5.40 -25.85 -5.92
CA VAL A 264 5.76 -25.82 -7.34
C VAL A 264 6.73 -26.97 -7.60
N THR A 265 6.30 -27.98 -8.35
CA THR A 265 7.20 -29.02 -8.85
C THR A 265 7.72 -28.56 -10.22
N GLY A 266 9.02 -28.30 -10.32
CA GLY A 266 9.69 -27.96 -11.58
C GLY A 266 10.64 -29.09 -12.00
N LEU A 267 10.74 -29.34 -13.31
CA LEU A 267 11.84 -30.09 -13.91
C LEU A 267 13.07 -29.15 -13.98
N VAL A 268 14.15 -29.57 -13.40
CA VAL A 268 15.46 -28.90 -13.51
C VAL A 268 16.17 -29.36 -14.77
#